data_c9f36672d7ff8175a68407f46dc1d1b2
#
_entry.id   c9f36672d7ff8175a68407f46dc1d1b2
#
_cell.length_a   1.000
_cell.length_b   1.000
_cell.length_c   1.000
_cell.angle_alpha   90.00
_cell.angle_beta   90.00
_cell.angle_gamma   90.00
#
_symmetry.space_group_name_H-M   'P 1'
#
loop_
_entity.id
_entity.type
_entity.pdbx_description
1 polymer ?
#
loop_
_entity_poly.entity_id
_entity_poly.type
_entity_poly.pdbx_seq_one_letter_code
_entity_poly.pdbx_strand_id
1 'polypeptide(L)'
;MKKIYYLLVCLFFLQSVFAAGEKQIFDIRLQNGLNMNVEVCTDGIFRIRVTPHSTFSESLMQRYGIIKTDWSPVPVSQKDNKQQIEVSTGAYRLKIDKKTGAISVSDRKGRVIIEKVIFLTSADPLCTDLGEVINAKYKDMKVPNNGTIIGDDKNPGSMKDQAETGDYKNVSILSISLKDGERFYGGGSTSRDHIQHRGELLRMWTTYQHTEIPMPFMISSENWGIFNNTTRKNFFDIGSYQPDVFSIYNTTDEADFYLMFGSSMPDVINDYTAITGRTYLLPKYAY
;
A
#
# COMPACT_ATOMS: atom_id res chain seq x y z
N MET A 1 -40.82 6.69 -45.17
CA MET A 1 -39.46 7.18 -44.90
C MET A 1 -39.20 7.59 -43.44
N LYS A 2 -40.19 7.99 -42.65
CA LYS A 2 -39.96 8.38 -41.21
C LYS A 2 -39.72 7.23 -40.24
N LYS A 3 -40.12 5.99 -40.56
CA LYS A 3 -39.92 4.81 -39.68
C LYS A 3 -38.51 4.19 -39.75
N ILE A 4 -37.72 4.46 -40.76
CA ILE A 4 -36.36 3.95 -40.93
C ILE A 4 -35.36 4.76 -40.10
N TYR A 5 -35.61 6.05 -39.87
CA TYR A 5 -34.74 6.91 -39.05
C TYR A 5 -34.76 6.54 -37.56
N TYR A 6 -35.87 6.10 -37.02
CA TYR A 6 -35.96 5.66 -35.63
C TYR A 6 -35.20 4.35 -35.36
N LEU A 7 -35.14 3.46 -36.34
CA LEU A 7 -34.37 2.21 -36.19
C LEU A 7 -32.85 2.45 -36.23
N LEU A 8 -32.41 3.41 -37.03
CA LEU A 8 -30.98 3.78 -37.12
C LEU A 8 -30.48 4.54 -35.87
N VAL A 9 -31.32 5.37 -35.25
CA VAL A 9 -30.97 6.08 -34.00
C VAL A 9 -30.95 5.11 -32.83
N CYS A 10 -31.81 4.11 -32.76
CA CYS A 10 -31.75 3.08 -31.72
C CYS A 10 -30.54 2.16 -31.88
N LEU A 11 -30.06 1.90 -33.09
CA LEU A 11 -28.84 1.11 -33.33
C LEU A 11 -27.55 1.85 -32.92
N PHE A 12 -27.54 3.19 -32.98
CA PHE A 12 -26.39 3.99 -32.53
C PHE A 12 -26.30 4.11 -31.00
N PHE A 13 -27.41 3.97 -30.27
CA PHE A 13 -27.42 3.95 -28.81
C PHE A 13 -27.10 2.59 -28.18
N LEU A 14 -27.15 1.50 -28.96
CA LEU A 14 -26.85 0.15 -28.49
C LEU A 14 -25.37 -0.25 -28.65
N GLN A 15 -24.54 0.57 -29.29
CA GLN A 15 -23.12 0.26 -29.48
C GLN A 15 -22.22 0.76 -28.33
N SER A 16 -22.75 1.36 -27.27
CA SER A 16 -21.96 1.82 -26.11
C SER A 16 -22.01 0.92 -24.87
N VAL A 17 -22.49 -0.32 -24.99
CA VAL A 17 -22.71 -1.20 -23.81
C VAL A 17 -21.87 -2.46 -23.79
N PHE A 18 -21.05 -2.75 -24.79
CA PHE A 18 -20.21 -3.96 -24.77
C PHE A 18 -18.77 -3.67 -25.19
N ALA A 19 -18.03 -3.00 -24.31
CA ALA A 19 -16.58 -3.15 -24.21
C ALA A 19 -16.23 -3.62 -22.79
N ALA A 20 -16.79 -4.77 -22.40
CA ALA A 20 -16.43 -5.45 -21.16
C ALA A 20 -15.30 -6.43 -21.49
N GLY A 21 -14.07 -5.99 -21.32
CA GLY A 21 -12.86 -6.78 -21.54
C GLY A 21 -11.60 -5.94 -21.55
N GLU A 22 -11.67 -4.67 -21.18
CA GLU A 22 -10.59 -3.73 -21.42
C GLU A 22 -9.86 -3.34 -20.15
N LYS A 23 -8.55 -3.54 -20.27
CA LYS A 23 -7.43 -2.93 -19.59
C LYS A 23 -7.68 -2.55 -18.12
N GLN A 24 -7.45 -3.52 -17.25
CA GLN A 24 -7.42 -3.32 -15.80
C GLN A 24 -6.10 -2.69 -15.32
N ILE A 25 -5.13 -2.48 -16.23
CA ILE A 25 -3.80 -1.95 -15.96
C ILE A 25 -3.65 -0.61 -16.66
N PHE A 26 -3.31 0.43 -15.90
CA PHE A 26 -3.12 1.80 -16.35
C PHE A 26 -1.68 2.23 -16.10
N ASP A 27 -0.91 2.42 -17.19
CA ASP A 27 0.45 2.95 -17.13
C ASP A 27 0.40 4.47 -17.23
N ILE A 28 0.97 5.14 -16.26
CA ILE A 28 0.91 6.59 -16.09
C ILE A 28 2.33 7.13 -16.00
N ARG A 29 2.70 8.02 -16.93
CA ARG A 29 3.92 8.81 -16.80
C ARG A 29 3.58 10.10 -16.05
N LEU A 30 4.16 10.29 -14.87
CA LEU A 30 3.97 11.47 -14.05
C LEU A 30 4.88 12.62 -14.49
N GLN A 31 4.45 13.86 -14.23
CA GLN A 31 5.21 15.05 -14.61
C GLN A 31 6.49 15.25 -13.78
N ASN A 32 6.55 14.65 -12.58
CA ASN A 32 7.75 14.61 -11.73
C ASN A 32 8.80 13.57 -12.18
N GLY A 33 8.55 12.89 -13.30
CA GLY A 33 9.49 11.91 -13.86
C GLY A 33 9.28 10.47 -13.44
N LEU A 34 8.43 10.19 -12.46
CA LEU A 34 8.11 8.84 -12.03
C LEU A 34 7.19 8.12 -13.03
N ASN A 35 7.29 6.82 -13.07
CA ASN A 35 6.33 5.93 -13.73
C ASN A 35 5.44 5.28 -12.67
N MET A 36 4.15 5.29 -12.91
CA MET A 36 3.16 4.65 -12.06
C MET A 36 2.35 3.64 -12.88
N ASN A 37 2.08 2.49 -12.28
CA ASN A 37 1.20 1.48 -12.82
C ASN A 37 0.08 1.24 -11.80
N VAL A 38 -1.17 1.31 -12.24
CA VAL A 38 -2.35 1.01 -11.43
C VAL A 38 -3.06 -0.18 -12.04
N GLU A 39 -3.11 -1.27 -11.31
CA GLU A 39 -3.84 -2.48 -11.65
C GLU A 39 -5.11 -2.57 -10.79
N VAL A 40 -6.27 -2.66 -11.42
CA VAL A 40 -7.55 -2.88 -10.76
C VAL A 40 -7.77 -4.38 -10.65
N CYS A 41 -7.60 -4.94 -9.47
CA CYS A 41 -7.73 -6.37 -9.22
C CYS A 41 -9.18 -6.80 -9.01
N THR A 42 -9.94 -6.00 -8.24
CA THR A 42 -11.39 -6.15 -8.02
C THR A 42 -12.02 -4.77 -7.87
N ASP A 43 -13.32 -4.70 -7.58
CA ASP A 43 -13.97 -3.41 -7.26
C ASP A 43 -13.35 -2.70 -6.05
N GLY A 44 -12.73 -3.43 -5.12
CA GLY A 44 -12.16 -2.89 -3.89
C GLY A 44 -10.65 -3.07 -3.73
N ILE A 45 -9.97 -3.77 -4.65
CA ILE A 45 -8.53 -4.06 -4.58
C ILE A 45 -7.81 -3.38 -5.74
N PHE A 46 -6.82 -2.54 -5.41
CA PHE A 46 -5.97 -1.85 -6.37
C PHE A 46 -4.51 -2.13 -6.05
N ARG A 47 -3.75 -2.62 -7.04
CA ARG A 47 -2.29 -2.69 -6.95
C ARG A 47 -1.70 -1.45 -7.59
N ILE A 48 -0.77 -0.82 -6.91
CA ILE A 48 -0.10 0.37 -7.37
C ILE A 48 1.40 0.13 -7.31
N ARG A 49 2.07 0.41 -8.42
CA ARG A 49 3.53 0.34 -8.52
C ARG A 49 4.06 1.70 -8.94
N VAL A 50 5.15 2.13 -8.32
CA VAL A 50 5.80 3.41 -8.64
C VAL A 50 7.30 3.20 -8.73
N THR A 51 7.94 3.74 -9.76
CA THR A 51 9.37 3.64 -9.98
C THR A 51 9.92 4.91 -10.64
N PRO A 52 11.16 5.34 -10.30
CA PRO A 52 11.88 6.36 -11.05
C PRO A 52 12.48 5.81 -12.37
N HIS A 53 12.50 4.49 -12.55
CA HIS A 53 13.09 3.83 -13.72
C HIS A 53 12.09 3.70 -14.88
N SER A 54 12.61 3.36 -16.06
CA SER A 54 11.79 3.11 -17.25
C SER A 54 10.95 1.83 -17.17
N THR A 55 11.39 0.87 -16.33
CA THR A 55 10.74 -0.43 -16.13
C THR A 55 10.65 -0.73 -14.65
N PHE A 56 9.63 -1.48 -14.25
CA PHE A 56 9.46 -1.95 -12.89
C PHE A 56 10.34 -3.18 -12.63
N SER A 57 10.92 -3.26 -11.44
CA SER A 57 11.60 -4.46 -10.98
C SER A 57 10.64 -5.64 -10.88
N GLU A 58 11.17 -6.85 -11.02
CA GLU A 58 10.36 -8.05 -10.87
C GLU A 58 9.87 -8.20 -9.42
N SER A 59 8.60 -8.48 -9.25
CA SER A 59 8.04 -8.83 -7.95
C SER A 59 8.39 -10.28 -7.60
N LEU A 60 9.23 -10.47 -6.58
CA LEU A 60 9.58 -11.81 -6.09
C LEU A 60 8.38 -12.54 -5.48
N MET A 61 7.45 -11.80 -4.85
CA MET A 61 6.20 -12.37 -4.35
C MET A 61 5.36 -12.99 -5.47
N GLN A 62 5.35 -12.33 -6.63
CA GLN A 62 4.70 -12.86 -7.84
C GLN A 62 5.44 -14.05 -8.41
N ARG A 63 6.78 -13.95 -8.56
CA ARG A 63 7.63 -15.06 -9.08
C ARG A 63 7.43 -16.35 -8.29
N TYR A 64 7.33 -16.25 -6.97
CA TYR A 64 7.18 -17.42 -6.09
C TYR A 64 5.71 -17.82 -5.85
N GLY A 65 4.77 -17.21 -6.54
CA GLY A 65 3.35 -17.55 -6.43
C GLY A 65 2.74 -17.25 -5.06
N ILE A 66 3.31 -16.30 -4.32
CA ILE A 66 2.82 -15.88 -2.99
C ILE A 66 1.60 -14.95 -3.13
N ILE A 67 1.55 -14.18 -4.22
CA ILE A 67 0.43 -13.30 -4.52
C ILE A 67 -0.31 -13.75 -5.77
N LYS A 68 -1.62 -13.54 -5.77
CA LYS A 68 -2.49 -13.76 -6.93
C LYS A 68 -2.22 -12.72 -8.01
N THR A 69 -2.19 -13.17 -9.29
CA THR A 69 -1.95 -12.30 -10.45
C THR A 69 -3.01 -12.40 -11.52
N ASP A 70 -3.87 -13.42 -11.45
CA ASP A 70 -4.95 -13.69 -12.40
C ASP A 70 -6.29 -13.22 -11.82
N TRP A 71 -6.66 -11.98 -12.09
CA TRP A 71 -7.89 -11.39 -11.62
C TRP A 71 -8.97 -11.45 -12.70
N SER A 72 -10.19 -11.80 -12.28
CA SER A 72 -11.33 -11.71 -13.19
C SER A 72 -11.61 -10.24 -13.53
N PRO A 73 -11.87 -9.91 -14.80
CA PRO A 73 -12.16 -8.55 -15.20
C PRO A 73 -13.36 -7.97 -14.44
N VAL A 74 -13.23 -6.71 -14.02
CA VAL A 74 -14.32 -5.92 -13.44
C VAL A 74 -14.56 -4.67 -14.30
N PRO A 75 -15.78 -4.11 -14.31
CA PRO A 75 -16.05 -2.88 -15.03
C PRO A 75 -15.24 -1.71 -14.46
N VAL A 76 -14.39 -1.10 -15.29
CA VAL A 76 -13.55 0.05 -14.92
C VAL A 76 -13.80 1.20 -15.87
N SER A 77 -13.88 2.41 -15.36
CA SER A 77 -13.91 3.63 -16.17
C SER A 77 -12.69 4.50 -15.84
N GLN A 78 -12.08 5.05 -16.89
CA GLN A 78 -10.98 6.01 -16.77
C GLN A 78 -11.43 7.37 -17.29
N LYS A 79 -11.10 8.43 -16.54
CA LYS A 79 -11.14 9.80 -17.02
C LYS A 79 -9.76 10.39 -16.94
N ASP A 80 -9.30 10.94 -18.04
CA ASP A 80 -7.98 11.54 -18.14
C ASP A 80 -8.11 13.00 -18.58
N ASN A 81 -7.49 13.90 -17.83
CA ASN A 81 -7.38 15.31 -18.19
C ASN A 81 -5.94 15.81 -17.97
N LYS A 82 -5.68 17.09 -18.21
CA LYS A 82 -4.34 17.68 -18.11
C LYS A 82 -3.73 17.59 -16.72
N GLN A 83 -4.54 17.57 -15.66
CA GLN A 83 -4.08 17.65 -14.26
C GLN A 83 -4.14 16.33 -13.53
N GLN A 84 -5.15 15.49 -13.82
CA GLN A 84 -5.43 14.28 -13.07
C GLN A 84 -5.94 13.14 -13.94
N ILE A 85 -5.73 11.94 -13.45
CA ILE A 85 -6.36 10.72 -13.93
C ILE A 85 -7.32 10.23 -12.84
N GLU A 86 -8.53 9.83 -13.24
CA GLU A 86 -9.49 9.18 -12.36
C GLU A 86 -9.73 7.76 -12.87
N VAL A 87 -9.48 6.77 -12.03
CA VAL A 87 -9.80 5.35 -12.25
C VAL A 87 -10.94 4.97 -11.30
N SER A 88 -12.05 4.49 -11.86
CA SER A 88 -13.25 4.21 -11.06
C SER A 88 -13.76 2.80 -11.34
N THR A 89 -14.09 2.08 -10.27
CA THR A 89 -14.78 0.78 -10.27
C THR A 89 -16.26 0.94 -9.93
N GLY A 90 -16.97 -0.16 -9.73
CA GLY A 90 -18.33 -0.18 -9.19
C GLY A 90 -18.46 0.45 -7.80
N ALA A 91 -17.43 0.40 -6.98
CA ALA A 91 -17.46 0.77 -5.57
C ALA A 91 -16.60 2.01 -5.21
N TYR A 92 -15.45 2.17 -5.84
CA TYR A 92 -14.46 3.16 -5.44
C TYR A 92 -13.95 4.00 -6.62
N ARG A 93 -13.30 5.11 -6.28
CA ARG A 93 -12.71 6.05 -7.22
C ARG A 93 -11.34 6.48 -6.72
N LEU A 94 -10.30 6.23 -7.53
CA LEU A 94 -8.95 6.73 -7.34
C LEU A 94 -8.75 7.96 -8.22
N LYS A 95 -8.27 9.06 -7.63
CA LYS A 95 -7.81 10.24 -8.36
C LYS A 95 -6.32 10.38 -8.18
N ILE A 96 -5.61 10.53 -9.29
CA ILE A 96 -4.15 10.61 -9.34
C ILE A 96 -3.78 11.97 -9.91
N ASP A 97 -3.11 12.79 -9.14
CA ASP A 97 -2.54 14.04 -9.59
C ASP A 97 -1.32 13.79 -10.48
N LYS A 98 -1.34 14.26 -11.72
CA LYS A 98 -0.26 13.98 -12.68
C LYS A 98 1.04 14.69 -12.36
N LYS A 99 1.01 15.79 -11.62
CA LYS A 99 2.19 16.57 -11.28
C LYS A 99 2.98 15.90 -10.15
N THR A 100 2.29 15.43 -9.13
CA THR A 100 2.90 14.94 -7.90
C THR A 100 2.85 13.41 -7.76
N GLY A 101 1.94 12.74 -8.47
CA GLY A 101 1.61 11.33 -8.27
C GLY A 101 0.75 11.07 -7.03
N ALA A 102 0.27 12.12 -6.36
CA ALA A 102 -0.58 11.97 -5.19
C ALA A 102 -1.91 11.30 -5.56
N ILE A 103 -2.29 10.29 -4.77
CA ILE A 103 -3.52 9.52 -4.94
C ILE A 103 -4.48 9.89 -3.83
N SER A 104 -5.74 10.16 -4.16
CA SER A 104 -6.84 10.20 -3.21
C SER A 104 -7.89 9.17 -3.56
N VAL A 105 -8.57 8.63 -2.55
CA VAL A 105 -9.56 7.58 -2.72
C VAL A 105 -10.87 7.96 -2.07
N SER A 106 -11.96 7.80 -2.82
CA SER A 106 -13.32 8.00 -2.33
C SER A 106 -14.23 6.84 -2.72
N ASP A 107 -15.30 6.65 -1.97
CA ASP A 107 -16.38 5.75 -2.37
C ASP A 107 -17.25 6.38 -3.48
N ARG A 108 -18.21 5.61 -3.98
CA ARG A 108 -19.16 6.09 -5.01
C ARG A 108 -20.06 7.22 -4.55
N LYS A 109 -20.26 7.38 -3.24
CA LYS A 109 -21.06 8.46 -2.65
C LYS A 109 -20.25 9.73 -2.49
N GLY A 110 -18.94 9.70 -2.79
CA GLY A 110 -18.03 10.83 -2.68
C GLY A 110 -17.41 11.01 -1.28
N ARG A 111 -17.63 10.07 -0.34
CA ARG A 111 -16.95 10.09 0.96
C ARG A 111 -15.47 9.78 0.75
N VAL A 112 -14.61 10.68 1.15
CA VAL A 112 -13.15 10.50 1.09
C VAL A 112 -12.75 9.46 2.14
N ILE A 113 -12.09 8.39 1.68
CA ILE A 113 -11.55 7.32 2.51
C ILE A 113 -10.10 7.62 2.85
N ILE A 114 -9.28 7.84 1.82
CA ILE A 114 -7.89 8.29 1.95
C ILE A 114 -7.77 9.64 1.25
N GLU A 115 -7.31 10.64 1.98
CA GLU A 115 -7.16 11.99 1.42
C GLU A 115 -5.95 12.07 0.50
N LYS A 116 -4.83 11.47 0.91
CA LYS A 116 -3.58 11.53 0.16
C LYS A 116 -2.69 10.32 0.42
N VAL A 117 -2.23 9.70 -0.66
CA VAL A 117 -1.09 8.78 -0.70
C VAL A 117 -0.06 9.39 -1.66
N ILE A 118 1.17 9.54 -1.23
CA ILE A 118 2.25 10.07 -2.07
C ILE A 118 3.49 9.19 -1.95
N PHE A 119 4.15 8.97 -3.08
CA PHE A 119 5.44 8.29 -3.15
C PHE A 119 6.55 9.33 -3.29
N LEU A 120 7.56 9.23 -2.43
CA LEU A 120 8.73 10.08 -2.40
C LEU A 120 9.99 9.23 -2.56
N THR A 121 10.95 9.71 -3.33
CA THR A 121 12.29 9.12 -3.42
C THR A 121 13.25 9.86 -2.50
N SER A 122 14.42 9.29 -2.23
CA SER A 122 15.48 9.93 -1.44
C SER A 122 15.99 11.26 -2.03
N ALA A 123 15.70 11.52 -3.30
CA ALA A 123 16.00 12.78 -3.96
C ALA A 123 14.96 13.88 -3.71
N ASP A 124 13.80 13.53 -3.17
CA ASP A 124 12.73 14.48 -2.88
C ASP A 124 13.02 15.21 -1.56
N PRO A 125 12.98 16.56 -1.52
CA PRO A 125 13.24 17.32 -0.30
C PRO A 125 12.21 17.09 0.82
N LEU A 126 11.06 16.51 0.51
CA LEU A 126 10.04 16.12 1.49
C LEU A 126 10.27 14.70 2.05
N CYS A 127 11.28 13.98 1.53
CA CYS A 127 11.62 12.66 2.01
C CYS A 127 12.33 12.76 3.36
N THR A 128 11.69 12.29 4.42
CA THR A 128 12.29 12.25 5.77
C THR A 128 13.31 11.12 5.85
N ASP A 129 14.48 11.39 6.38
CA ASP A 129 15.51 10.37 6.58
C ASP A 129 15.08 9.32 7.61
N LEU A 130 15.20 8.04 7.25
CA LEU A 130 14.81 6.94 8.14
C LEU A 130 15.65 6.93 9.43
N GLY A 131 16.91 7.32 9.37
CA GLY A 131 17.77 7.45 10.53
C GLY A 131 17.26 8.51 11.51
N GLU A 132 16.74 9.63 11.02
CA GLU A 132 16.10 10.66 11.86
C GLU A 132 14.87 10.10 12.60
N VAL A 133 14.03 9.35 11.88
CA VAL A 133 12.82 8.72 12.46
C VAL A 133 13.19 7.72 13.55
N ILE A 134 14.17 6.85 13.29
CA ILE A 134 14.68 5.89 14.27
C ILE A 134 15.27 6.60 15.48
N ASN A 135 16.12 7.60 15.25
CA ASN A 135 16.74 8.37 16.33
C ASN A 135 15.69 9.11 17.17
N ALA A 136 14.67 9.70 16.56
CA ALA A 136 13.59 10.36 17.28
C ALA A 136 12.81 9.39 18.18
N LYS A 137 12.53 8.17 17.70
CA LYS A 137 11.81 7.14 18.47
C LYS A 137 12.61 6.67 19.69
N TYR A 138 13.92 6.53 19.54
CA TYR A 138 14.77 5.89 20.56
C TYR A 138 15.71 6.85 21.32
N LYS A 139 15.58 8.16 21.13
CA LYS A 139 16.48 9.17 21.74
C LYS A 139 16.52 9.11 23.27
N ASP A 140 15.41 8.76 23.92
CA ASP A 140 15.25 8.73 25.37
C ASP A 140 15.40 7.32 25.95
N MET A 141 15.64 6.30 25.11
CA MET A 141 15.85 4.94 25.56
C MET A 141 17.28 4.77 26.10
N LYS A 142 17.39 4.50 27.40
CA LYS A 142 18.65 4.07 28.01
C LYS A 142 18.92 2.63 27.61
N VAL A 143 19.94 2.41 26.78
CA VAL A 143 20.42 1.06 26.48
C VAL A 143 20.91 0.44 27.80
N PRO A 144 20.35 -0.72 28.23
CA PRO A 144 20.89 -1.40 29.42
C PRO A 144 22.36 -1.79 29.18
N ASN A 145 23.23 -1.42 30.11
CA ASN A 145 24.68 -1.61 30.01
C ASN A 145 25.16 -3.08 30.08
N ASN A 146 24.24 -4.03 30.20
CA ASN A 146 24.55 -5.46 30.34
C ASN A 146 24.40 -6.18 28.96
N GLY A 147 25.19 -5.74 28.02
CA GLY A 147 25.35 -6.29 26.70
C GLY A 147 24.98 -7.73 26.58
N THR A 148 24.12 -8.00 25.63
CA THR A 148 23.71 -9.27 25.12
C THR A 148 22.19 -9.48 25.20
N ILE A 149 21.46 -8.73 24.42
CA ILE A 149 20.29 -9.30 23.78
C ILE A 149 20.45 -9.00 22.30
N ILE A 150 21.03 -9.93 21.59
CA ILE A 150 21.14 -9.88 20.15
C ILE A 150 19.72 -9.99 19.62
N GLY A 151 19.25 -8.88 19.05
CA GLY A 151 18.05 -8.89 18.22
C GLY A 151 16.71 -8.66 18.91
N ASP A 152 16.66 -8.11 20.09
CA ASP A 152 15.42 -7.64 20.71
C ASP A 152 15.05 -6.25 20.14
N ASP A 153 13.79 -6.07 19.69
CA ASP A 153 13.27 -4.76 19.28
C ASP A 153 13.29 -3.73 20.43
N LYS A 154 13.47 -4.21 21.66
CA LYS A 154 13.75 -3.42 22.85
C LYS A 154 15.20 -2.92 22.92
N ASN A 155 16.07 -3.33 21.97
CA ASN A 155 17.44 -2.84 21.89
C ASN A 155 17.56 -1.75 20.80
N PRO A 156 17.45 -0.45 21.16
CA PRO A 156 17.55 0.65 20.20
C PRO A 156 18.88 0.67 19.45
N GLY A 157 19.96 0.20 20.06
CA GLY A 157 21.27 0.10 19.43
C GLY A 157 21.27 -0.77 18.20
N SER A 158 20.56 -1.91 18.21
CA SER A 158 20.53 -2.81 17.06
C SER A 158 19.76 -2.21 15.88
N MET A 159 18.73 -1.40 16.13
CA MET A 159 18.02 -0.69 15.07
C MET A 159 18.84 0.49 14.54
N LYS A 160 19.51 1.24 15.43
CA LYS A 160 20.39 2.34 15.07
C LYS A 160 21.58 1.85 14.26
N ASP A 161 22.28 0.81 14.73
CA ASP A 161 23.41 0.23 14.03
C ASP A 161 23.02 -0.29 12.63
N GLN A 162 21.83 -0.85 12.49
CA GLN A 162 21.31 -1.30 11.19
C GLN A 162 20.91 -0.15 10.27
N ALA A 163 20.45 0.97 10.80
CA ALA A 163 20.16 2.18 10.02
C ALA A 163 21.46 2.87 9.58
N GLU A 164 22.50 2.86 10.41
CA GLU A 164 23.80 3.50 10.16
C GLU A 164 24.68 2.71 9.16
N THR A 165 24.39 1.43 8.90
CA THR A 165 25.22 0.59 7.98
C THR A 165 25.08 0.92 6.49
N GLY A 166 24.34 1.95 6.12
CA GLY A 166 24.35 2.51 4.78
C GLY A 166 23.53 1.74 3.74
N ASP A 167 22.77 0.74 4.15
CA ASP A 167 21.86 -0.04 3.28
C ASP A 167 20.64 0.76 2.79
N TYR A 168 20.56 2.04 3.16
CA TYR A 168 19.39 2.91 2.91
C TYR A 168 19.64 4.02 1.89
N LYS A 169 20.65 3.89 1.03
CA LYS A 169 20.96 4.93 0.03
C LYS A 169 19.85 5.16 -1.02
N ASN A 170 19.03 4.15 -1.25
CA ASN A 170 17.94 4.17 -2.22
C ASN A 170 16.58 3.97 -1.54
N VAL A 171 16.35 4.67 -0.44
CA VAL A 171 15.09 4.60 0.29
C VAL A 171 14.01 5.33 -0.47
N SER A 172 12.84 4.75 -0.52
CA SER A 172 11.61 5.45 -0.90
C SER A 172 10.61 5.45 0.24
N ILE A 173 9.75 6.44 0.26
CA ILE A 173 8.71 6.59 1.26
C ILE A 173 7.35 6.61 0.57
N LEU A 174 6.45 5.78 1.06
CA LEU A 174 5.03 5.89 0.77
C LEU A 174 4.38 6.55 1.98
N SER A 175 3.89 7.79 1.82
CA SER A 175 3.26 8.56 2.89
C SER A 175 1.76 8.64 2.68
N ILE A 176 0.99 8.38 3.73
CA ILE A 176 -0.48 8.35 3.74
C ILE A 176 -0.97 9.30 4.82
N SER A 177 -1.85 10.23 4.45
CA SER A 177 -2.50 11.11 5.42
C SER A 177 -3.47 10.33 6.30
N LEU A 178 -3.39 10.53 7.60
CA LEU A 178 -4.24 9.90 8.61
C LEU A 178 -5.34 10.83 9.07
N LYS A 179 -6.50 10.25 9.39
CA LYS A 179 -7.60 10.97 10.06
C LYS A 179 -7.42 10.98 11.56
N ASP A 180 -8.02 11.96 12.21
CA ASP A 180 -8.09 12.01 13.66
C ASP A 180 -8.80 10.77 14.22
N GLY A 181 -8.21 10.17 15.25
CA GLY A 181 -8.76 8.97 15.90
C GLY A 181 -8.70 7.69 15.09
N GLU A 182 -8.17 7.70 13.87
CA GLU A 182 -7.98 6.51 13.05
C GLU A 182 -7.00 5.55 13.72
N ARG A 183 -7.33 4.25 13.75
CA ARG A 183 -6.58 3.20 14.43
C ARG A 183 -6.10 2.18 13.41
N PHE A 184 -4.96 1.55 13.70
CA PHE A 184 -4.33 0.58 12.81
C PHE A 184 -4.07 -0.73 13.52
N TYR A 185 -4.32 -1.83 12.80
CA TYR A 185 -4.16 -3.20 13.27
C TYR A 185 -3.44 -4.02 12.20
N GLY A 186 -2.72 -5.08 12.58
CA GLY A 186 -1.99 -5.92 11.64
C GLY A 186 -0.50 -5.99 11.95
N GLY A 187 0.37 -5.96 10.93
CA GLY A 187 1.82 -6.04 11.09
C GLY A 187 2.34 -7.44 11.43
N GLY A 188 1.46 -8.42 11.57
CA GLY A 188 1.83 -9.78 11.98
C GLY A 188 2.17 -9.85 13.47
N SER A 189 3.21 -10.62 13.83
CA SER A 189 3.69 -10.79 15.21
C SER A 189 4.87 -9.84 15.50
N THR A 190 4.71 -8.53 15.20
CA THR A 190 5.78 -7.52 15.36
C THR A 190 5.76 -6.80 16.69
N SER A 191 4.63 -6.83 17.40
CA SER A 191 4.50 -6.28 18.76
C SER A 191 3.71 -7.25 19.62
N ARG A 192 4.21 -7.51 20.82
CA ARG A 192 3.53 -8.36 21.81
C ARG A 192 2.67 -7.57 22.77
N ASP A 193 2.94 -6.28 22.89
CA ASP A 193 2.37 -5.44 23.93
C ASP A 193 1.13 -4.67 23.45
N HIS A 194 1.00 -4.48 22.13
CA HIS A 194 -0.07 -3.67 21.56
C HIS A 194 -0.73 -4.34 20.34
N ILE A 195 -2.04 -4.33 20.30
CA ILE A 195 -2.83 -4.75 19.13
C ILE A 195 -3.06 -3.57 18.18
N GLN A 196 -3.13 -2.38 18.73
CA GLN A 196 -3.33 -1.12 18.02
C GLN A 196 -1.98 -0.43 17.83
N HIS A 197 -1.62 -0.07 16.60
CA HIS A 197 -0.27 0.36 16.23
C HIS A 197 -0.14 1.85 15.89
N ARG A 198 -1.18 2.68 16.01
CA ARG A 198 -0.99 4.12 15.83
C ARG A 198 -0.03 4.67 16.90
N GLY A 199 0.95 5.46 16.45
CA GLY A 199 2.05 5.95 17.28
C GLY A 199 3.25 4.99 17.35
N GLU A 200 3.22 3.86 16.63
CA GLU A 200 4.28 2.88 16.60
C GLU A 200 5.16 3.00 15.34
N LEU A 201 6.44 2.69 15.51
CA LEU A 201 7.39 2.40 14.43
C LEU A 201 7.65 0.90 14.42
N LEU A 202 7.19 0.21 13.39
CA LEU A 202 7.31 -1.24 13.25
C LEU A 202 8.37 -1.57 12.20
N ARG A 203 9.28 -2.49 12.54
CA ARG A 203 10.24 -3.06 11.61
C ARG A 203 9.64 -4.31 10.96
N MET A 204 9.42 -4.27 9.67
CA MET A 204 8.95 -5.41 8.87
C MET A 204 10.15 -6.22 8.38
N TRP A 205 10.82 -6.86 9.32
CA TRP A 205 11.96 -7.73 9.08
C TRP A 205 12.19 -8.64 10.26
N THR A 206 12.46 -9.91 10.00
CA THR A 206 12.83 -10.87 11.04
C THR A 206 14.27 -11.34 10.86
N THR A 207 14.95 -11.61 11.96
CA THR A 207 16.25 -12.27 11.98
C THR A 207 16.10 -13.67 12.57
N TYR A 208 17.03 -14.55 12.29
CA TYR A 208 16.95 -15.97 12.63
C TYR A 208 16.73 -16.30 14.12
N GLN A 209 16.92 -15.34 15.01
CA GLN A 209 16.76 -15.51 16.46
C GLN A 209 15.41 -15.01 16.99
N HIS A 210 14.55 -14.48 16.12
CA HIS A 210 13.26 -13.93 16.54
C HIS A 210 12.11 -14.89 16.24
N THR A 211 11.19 -14.97 17.19
CA THR A 211 9.91 -15.67 17.01
C THR A 211 8.86 -14.81 16.33
N GLU A 212 9.27 -13.65 15.81
CA GLU A 212 8.38 -12.69 15.17
C GLU A 212 8.16 -13.03 13.70
N ILE A 213 6.92 -12.88 13.26
CA ILE A 213 6.52 -13.07 11.86
C ILE A 213 5.93 -11.73 11.40
N PRO A 214 6.77 -10.83 10.84
CA PRO A 214 6.27 -9.58 10.31
C PRO A 214 5.45 -9.82 9.06
N MET A 215 4.28 -9.20 9.00
CA MET A 215 3.40 -9.19 7.83
C MET A 215 3.23 -7.74 7.40
N PRO A 216 3.72 -7.32 6.22
CA PRO A 216 3.66 -5.93 5.77
C PRO A 216 2.24 -5.54 5.30
N PHE A 217 1.26 -5.84 6.14
CA PHE A 217 -0.15 -5.56 5.96
C PHE A 217 -0.71 -4.85 7.19
N MET A 218 -1.37 -3.72 6.96
CA MET A 218 -2.07 -2.95 7.98
C MET A 218 -3.50 -2.70 7.55
N ILE A 219 -4.40 -2.73 8.53
CA ILE A 219 -5.82 -2.42 8.35
C ILE A 219 -6.21 -1.24 9.24
N SER A 220 -6.92 -0.28 8.64
CA SER A 220 -7.45 0.90 9.31
C SER A 220 -8.85 0.66 9.87
N SER A 221 -9.17 1.31 11.00
CA SER A 221 -10.55 1.40 11.53
C SER A 221 -11.53 2.10 10.57
N GLU A 222 -11.02 2.76 9.50
CA GLU A 222 -11.80 3.38 8.43
C GLU A 222 -12.16 2.39 7.30
N ASN A 223 -11.94 1.09 7.52
CA ASN A 223 -12.26 -0.01 6.61
C ASN A 223 -11.47 0.04 5.29
N TRP A 224 -10.21 0.40 5.37
CA TRP A 224 -9.24 0.22 4.29
C TRP A 224 -7.99 -0.48 4.80
N GLY A 225 -7.23 -1.07 3.90
CA GLY A 225 -5.99 -1.73 4.23
C GLY A 225 -4.91 -1.45 3.20
N ILE A 226 -3.66 -1.61 3.64
CA ILE A 226 -2.49 -1.55 2.78
C ILE A 226 -1.63 -2.79 2.98
N PHE A 227 -1.22 -3.40 1.88
CA PHE A 227 -0.23 -4.46 1.84
C PHE A 227 0.96 -4.00 1.01
N ASN A 228 2.13 -3.89 1.63
CA ASN A 228 3.38 -3.54 0.96
C ASN A 228 4.00 -4.82 0.36
N ASN A 229 3.93 -4.95 -0.96
CA ASN A 229 4.34 -6.14 -1.70
C ASN A 229 5.85 -6.17 -1.91
N THR A 230 6.59 -6.48 -0.86
CA THR A 230 8.05 -6.53 -0.89
C THR A 230 8.58 -7.72 -0.08
N THR A 231 9.68 -8.29 -0.54
CA THR A 231 10.49 -9.27 0.21
C THR A 231 11.66 -8.62 0.92
N ARG A 232 11.77 -7.29 0.84
CA ARG A 232 12.86 -6.53 1.43
C ARG A 232 12.46 -5.95 2.78
N LYS A 233 13.47 -5.68 3.59
CA LYS A 233 13.30 -4.96 4.85
C LYS A 233 12.62 -3.62 4.60
N ASN A 234 11.61 -3.34 5.41
CA ASN A 234 10.89 -2.07 5.37
C ASN A 234 10.42 -1.68 6.78
N PHE A 235 9.99 -0.44 6.94
CA PHE A 235 9.54 0.08 8.23
C PHE A 235 8.20 0.78 8.06
N PHE A 236 7.31 0.57 9.01
CA PHE A 236 6.00 1.21 9.10
C PHE A 236 6.01 2.19 10.26
N ASP A 237 6.07 3.47 9.96
CA ASP A 237 5.88 4.56 10.93
C ASP A 237 4.41 5.00 10.89
N ILE A 238 3.65 4.56 11.86
CA ILE A 238 2.20 4.77 11.93
C ILE A 238 1.92 5.97 12.83
N GLY A 239 2.37 7.14 12.41
CA GLY A 239 2.19 8.37 13.17
C GLY A 239 3.10 8.48 14.42
N SER A 240 4.22 7.76 14.46
CA SER A 240 5.20 7.86 15.54
C SER A 240 6.05 9.12 15.41
N TYR A 241 6.54 9.43 14.22
CA TYR A 241 7.33 10.62 13.94
C TYR A 241 6.44 11.82 13.61
N GLN A 242 5.45 11.62 12.73
CA GLN A 242 4.44 12.63 12.38
C GLN A 242 3.05 12.07 12.68
N PRO A 243 2.34 12.59 13.69
CA PRO A 243 1.09 11.99 14.21
C PRO A 243 -0.05 11.85 13.20
N ASP A 244 -0.04 12.64 12.12
CA ASP A 244 -1.03 12.69 11.06
C ASP A 244 -0.60 11.98 9.77
N VAL A 245 0.53 11.24 9.81
CA VAL A 245 1.09 10.55 8.65
C VAL A 245 1.44 9.11 8.98
N PHE A 246 1.03 8.18 8.12
CA PHE A 246 1.55 6.81 8.09
C PHE A 246 2.59 6.72 6.97
N SER A 247 3.84 6.50 7.30
CA SER A 247 4.93 6.35 6.35
C SER A 247 5.44 4.92 6.27
N ILE A 248 5.59 4.41 5.05
CA ILE A 248 6.25 3.13 4.76
C ILE A 248 7.60 3.44 4.12
N TYR A 249 8.67 3.12 4.83
CA TYR A 249 10.05 3.27 4.35
C TYR A 249 10.49 1.98 3.69
N ASN A 250 10.71 2.03 2.38
CA ASN A 250 11.24 0.91 1.61
C ASN A 250 12.75 1.04 1.46
N THR A 251 13.48 -0.07 1.50
CA THR A 251 14.94 -0.11 1.25
C THR A 251 15.25 -0.21 -0.25
N THR A 252 14.35 0.28 -1.08
CA THR A 252 14.47 0.41 -2.53
C THR A 252 13.91 1.75 -2.96
N ASP A 253 14.23 2.19 -4.17
CA ASP A 253 13.68 3.39 -4.79
C ASP A 253 12.36 3.16 -5.55
N GLU A 254 11.75 1.99 -5.37
CA GLU A 254 10.47 1.60 -5.94
C GLU A 254 9.47 1.25 -4.85
N ALA A 255 8.18 1.38 -5.17
CA ALA A 255 7.09 0.85 -4.36
C ALA A 255 6.20 -0.09 -5.19
N ASP A 256 5.73 -1.15 -4.56
CA ASP A 256 4.70 -2.06 -5.05
C ASP A 256 3.78 -2.37 -3.88
N PHE A 257 2.54 -1.92 -3.92
CA PHE A 257 1.62 -2.06 -2.81
C PHE A 257 0.18 -2.24 -3.28
N TYR A 258 -0.62 -2.84 -2.43
CA TYR A 258 -2.06 -2.97 -2.62
C TYR A 258 -2.80 -2.07 -1.66
N LEU A 259 -3.80 -1.35 -2.18
CA LEU A 259 -4.84 -0.70 -1.38
C LEU A 259 -6.11 -1.54 -1.48
N MET A 260 -6.72 -1.79 -0.34
CA MET A 260 -7.94 -2.59 -0.21
C MET A 260 -8.99 -1.78 0.52
N PHE A 261 -10.23 -1.85 0.06
CA PHE A 261 -11.35 -1.07 0.59
C PHE A 261 -12.57 -1.97 0.78
N GLY A 262 -13.14 -1.95 1.99
CA GLY A 262 -14.31 -2.75 2.33
C GLY A 262 -15.40 -1.93 3.01
N SER A 263 -16.55 -2.55 3.26
CA SER A 263 -17.59 -1.99 4.10
C SER A 263 -17.31 -2.21 5.59
N SER A 264 -16.40 -3.13 5.89
CA SER A 264 -15.97 -3.53 7.23
C SER A 264 -14.52 -4.00 7.22
N MET A 265 -13.88 -4.06 8.40
CA MET A 265 -12.54 -4.63 8.54
C MET A 265 -12.46 -6.11 8.10
N PRO A 266 -13.44 -6.99 8.39
CA PRO A 266 -13.47 -8.34 7.83
C PRO A 266 -13.46 -8.40 6.32
N ASP A 267 -14.09 -7.46 5.60
CA ASP A 267 -14.04 -7.41 4.14
C ASP A 267 -12.61 -7.14 3.66
N VAL A 268 -11.90 -6.21 4.31
CA VAL A 268 -10.50 -5.89 3.99
C VAL A 268 -9.57 -7.09 4.27
N ILE A 269 -9.80 -7.85 5.33
CA ILE A 269 -9.07 -9.09 5.62
C ILE A 269 -9.35 -10.14 4.55
N ASN A 270 -10.61 -10.24 4.11
CA ASN A 270 -10.98 -11.14 3.01
C ASN A 270 -10.28 -10.77 1.71
N ASP A 271 -10.15 -9.48 1.41
CA ASP A 271 -9.41 -8.96 0.25
C ASP A 271 -7.92 -9.25 0.36
N TYR A 272 -7.31 -9.04 1.53
CA TYR A 272 -5.91 -9.41 1.77
C TYR A 272 -5.67 -10.90 1.54
N THR A 273 -6.54 -11.77 2.06
CA THR A 273 -6.42 -13.20 1.85
C THR A 273 -6.78 -13.65 0.43
N ALA A 274 -7.52 -12.85 -0.33
CA ALA A 274 -7.71 -13.08 -1.76
C ALA A 274 -6.42 -12.82 -2.55
N ILE A 275 -5.56 -11.88 -2.10
CA ILE A 275 -4.26 -11.60 -2.70
C ILE A 275 -3.25 -12.69 -2.32
N THR A 276 -3.13 -13.03 -1.03
CA THR A 276 -2.03 -13.84 -0.48
C THR A 276 -2.37 -15.31 -0.28
N GLY A 277 -3.61 -15.71 -0.56
CA GLY A 277 -4.11 -17.05 -0.30
C GLY A 277 -4.80 -17.16 1.06
N ARG A 278 -5.75 -18.06 1.13
CA ARG A 278 -6.49 -18.35 2.37
C ARG A 278 -5.80 -19.45 3.15
N THR A 279 -5.82 -19.33 4.46
CA THR A 279 -5.32 -20.36 5.36
C THR A 279 -6.10 -21.66 5.15
N TYR A 280 -5.37 -22.76 5.11
CA TYR A 280 -5.96 -24.09 5.13
C TYR A 280 -6.70 -24.30 6.47
N LEU A 281 -7.96 -24.70 6.39
CA LEU A 281 -8.71 -25.04 7.59
C LEU A 281 -8.20 -26.38 8.14
N LEU A 282 -7.54 -26.34 9.29
CA LEU A 282 -7.06 -27.53 9.94
C LEU A 282 -8.23 -28.41 10.38
N PRO A 283 -8.08 -29.76 10.37
CA PRO A 283 -9.05 -30.65 10.95
C PRO A 283 -9.24 -30.38 12.45
N LYS A 284 -10.44 -30.63 12.95
CA LYS A 284 -10.82 -30.30 14.35
C LYS A 284 -9.89 -30.91 15.41
N TYR A 285 -9.22 -32.02 15.10
CA TYR A 285 -8.26 -32.67 16.01
C TYR A 285 -6.86 -32.00 16.05
N ALA A 286 -6.63 -31.00 15.22
CA ALA A 286 -5.37 -30.28 15.19
C ALA A 286 -5.40 -28.98 16.03
N TYR A 287 -6.49 -28.74 16.75
CA TYR A 287 -6.67 -27.61 17.69
C TYR A 287 -6.51 -28.06 19.13
#